data_f1186f0819f61644db8061ae4d05ad7f
#
_entry.id   f1186f0819f61644db8061ae4d05ad7f
#
_cell.length_a   1.000
_cell.length_b   1.000
_cell.length_c   1.000
_cell.angle_alpha   90.00
_cell.angle_beta   90.00
_cell.angle_gamma   90.00
#
_symmetry.space_group_name_H-M   'P 1'
#
loop_
_entity.id
_entity.type
_entity.pdbx_description
1 polymer ?
#
loop_
_entity_poly.entity_id
_entity_poly.type
_entity_poly.pdbx_seq_one_letter_code
_entity_poly.pdbx_strand_id
1 'polypeptide(L)'
;MKTNFISLTLILASILQFSCNTYIPKPKAYPRIFYPVKSYNKADANCPFTFDKPVYSILEPYGDAANTCWYNLVYSPFDATLHLSYLPITGTKELDSLAEDAYRMVFTPHIQRAEEIIEREISDSSKGLYGMIYDLEGKTATPFNFYLTDGKKHFIRGSFYFNKKTEMDSVMPIYTFLNADIMRALETFQFQ
;
A
#
# COMPACT_ATOMS: atom_id res chain seq x y z
N MET A 1 7.26 74.77 8.89
CA MET A 1 7.23 73.95 7.66
C MET A 1 8.10 72.68 7.71
N LYS A 2 9.22 72.62 8.40
CA LYS A 2 10.09 71.45 8.49
C LYS A 2 9.51 70.26 9.28
N THR A 3 8.74 70.52 10.34
CA THR A 3 8.12 69.51 11.18
C THR A 3 7.03 68.69 10.47
N ASN A 4 6.25 69.30 9.58
CA ASN A 4 5.21 68.62 8.84
C ASN A 4 5.77 67.68 7.75
N PHE A 5 6.95 67.98 7.22
CA PHE A 5 7.62 67.14 6.20
C PHE A 5 8.18 65.88 6.82
N ILE A 6 8.72 65.94 8.04
CA ILE A 6 9.23 64.77 8.77
C ILE A 6 8.10 63.82 9.19
N SER A 7 6.94 64.37 9.60
CA SER A 7 5.78 63.57 9.96
C SER A 7 5.20 62.85 8.75
N LEU A 8 5.15 63.50 7.60
CA LEU A 8 4.62 62.90 6.36
C LEU A 8 5.57 61.76 5.83
N THR A 9 6.89 61.92 5.93
CA THR A 9 7.82 60.87 5.55
C THR A 9 7.79 59.64 6.48
N LEU A 10 7.55 59.84 7.79
CA LEU A 10 7.41 58.73 8.74
C LEU A 10 6.11 57.97 8.50
N ILE A 11 5.02 58.59 8.13
CA ILE A 11 3.75 57.94 7.81
C ILE A 11 3.89 57.15 6.48
N LEU A 12 4.55 57.69 5.48
CA LEU A 12 4.78 57.01 4.21
C LEU A 12 5.67 55.79 4.36
N ALA A 13 6.72 55.83 5.22
CA ALA A 13 7.60 54.74 5.56
C ALA A 13 6.90 53.59 6.30
N SER A 14 5.88 53.91 7.12
CA SER A 14 5.09 52.91 7.85
C SER A 14 4.15 52.09 6.93
N ILE A 15 3.72 52.70 5.84
CA ILE A 15 2.78 52.03 4.90
C ILE A 15 3.53 50.99 4.05
N LEU A 16 4.83 51.13 3.83
CA LEU A 16 5.67 50.21 3.05
C LEU A 16 6.00 48.90 3.77
N GLN A 17 5.69 48.77 5.07
CA GLN A 17 5.97 47.58 5.89
C GLN A 17 4.91 46.48 5.78
N PHE A 18 3.74 46.72 5.16
CA PHE A 18 2.67 45.77 5.03
C PHE A 18 2.72 44.89 3.76
N SER A 19 3.91 44.59 3.27
CA SER A 19 4.06 43.57 2.23
C SER A 19 4.07 42.17 2.86
N CYS A 20 2.93 41.69 3.31
CA CYS A 20 2.74 40.28 3.65
C CYS A 20 2.77 39.46 2.37
N ASN A 21 3.95 38.91 2.04
CA ASN A 21 4.00 37.82 1.08
C ASN A 21 3.32 36.60 1.70
N THR A 22 2.06 36.37 1.34
CA THR A 22 1.41 35.09 1.61
C THR A 22 2.19 34.00 0.88
N TYR A 23 2.89 33.17 1.65
CA TYR A 23 3.55 31.99 1.10
C TYR A 23 2.46 31.06 0.56
N ILE A 24 2.37 30.93 -0.75
CA ILE A 24 1.52 29.93 -1.41
C ILE A 24 2.41 28.69 -1.57
N PRO A 25 2.13 27.60 -0.85
CA PRO A 25 2.87 26.35 -1.03
C PRO A 25 2.79 25.91 -2.50
N LYS A 26 3.93 25.63 -3.11
CA LYS A 26 3.94 25.06 -4.46
C LYS A 26 3.25 23.69 -4.42
N PRO A 27 2.43 23.36 -5.42
CA PRO A 27 1.87 22.02 -5.51
C PRO A 27 2.99 20.97 -5.55
N LYS A 28 2.75 19.81 -4.92
CA LYS A 28 3.70 18.69 -4.96
C LYS A 28 3.97 18.32 -6.43
N ALA A 29 5.24 18.32 -6.84
CA ALA A 29 5.66 17.90 -8.17
C ALA A 29 6.19 16.47 -8.08
N TYR A 30 5.66 15.58 -8.91
CA TYR A 30 6.13 14.21 -9.04
C TYR A 30 6.96 14.05 -10.32
N PRO A 31 7.96 13.16 -10.34
CA PRO A 31 8.67 12.84 -11.57
C PRO A 31 7.69 12.29 -12.62
N ARG A 32 7.95 12.57 -13.89
CA ARG A 32 7.14 12.00 -14.98
C ARG A 32 7.40 10.50 -15.06
N ILE A 33 6.38 9.70 -14.79
CA ILE A 33 6.43 8.24 -14.80
C ILE A 33 5.62 7.74 -16.00
N PHE A 34 6.20 6.80 -16.75
CA PHE A 34 5.48 6.10 -17.80
C PHE A 34 4.90 4.81 -17.23
N TYR A 35 3.58 4.75 -17.15
CA TYR A 35 2.88 3.58 -16.68
C TYR A 35 2.61 2.61 -17.84
N PRO A 36 2.87 1.31 -17.68
CA PRO A 36 2.47 0.31 -18.67
C PRO A 36 0.94 0.23 -18.79
N VAL A 37 0.47 -0.21 -19.95
CA VAL A 37 -0.96 -0.49 -20.14
C VAL A 37 -1.35 -1.67 -19.26
N LYS A 38 -2.44 -1.53 -18.52
CA LYS A 38 -2.95 -2.59 -17.65
C LYS A 38 -3.50 -3.74 -18.49
N SER A 39 -2.87 -4.87 -18.37
CA SER A 39 -3.31 -6.16 -18.90
C SER A 39 -2.93 -7.25 -17.91
N TYR A 40 -3.72 -8.33 -17.85
CA TYR A 40 -3.61 -9.32 -16.81
C TYR A 40 -3.57 -10.73 -17.39
N ASN A 41 -2.88 -11.62 -16.69
CA ASN A 41 -2.90 -13.07 -16.94
C ASN A 41 -3.00 -13.81 -15.61
N LYS A 42 -3.35 -15.10 -15.66
CA LYS A 42 -3.41 -15.93 -14.47
C LYS A 42 -2.03 -16.11 -13.86
N ALA A 43 -1.96 -16.04 -12.52
CA ALA A 43 -0.79 -16.44 -11.78
C ALA A 43 -0.62 -17.97 -11.86
N ASP A 44 0.52 -18.41 -12.36
CA ASP A 44 0.91 -19.83 -12.44
C ASP A 44 1.90 -20.13 -11.31
N ALA A 45 1.37 -20.53 -10.16
CA ALA A 45 2.14 -20.75 -8.94
C ALA A 45 2.28 -22.24 -8.59
N ASN A 46 1.59 -23.15 -9.30
CA ASN A 46 1.47 -24.56 -8.91
C ASN A 46 1.12 -24.75 -7.42
N CYS A 47 0.22 -23.91 -6.91
CA CYS A 47 -0.21 -23.84 -5.51
C CYS A 47 -1.74 -23.82 -5.45
N PRO A 48 -2.36 -24.13 -4.28
CA PRO A 48 -3.81 -24.26 -4.18
C PRO A 48 -4.53 -22.91 -4.20
N PHE A 49 -4.05 -21.98 -5.03
CA PHE A 49 -4.68 -20.69 -5.29
C PHE A 49 -4.33 -20.15 -6.68
N THR A 50 -5.16 -19.29 -7.19
CA THR A 50 -4.94 -18.54 -8.44
C THR A 50 -5.53 -17.15 -8.35
N PHE A 51 -4.99 -16.20 -9.14
CA PHE A 51 -5.47 -14.84 -9.27
C PHE A 51 -4.98 -14.21 -10.57
N ASP A 52 -5.54 -13.08 -10.96
CA ASP A 52 -5.03 -12.31 -12.09
C ASP A 52 -3.88 -11.42 -11.64
N LYS A 53 -2.73 -11.51 -12.32
CA LYS A 53 -1.59 -10.62 -12.10
C LYS A 53 -1.30 -9.76 -13.33
N PRO A 54 -0.75 -8.54 -13.17
CA PRO A 54 -0.35 -7.73 -14.31
C PRO A 54 0.74 -8.43 -15.15
N VAL A 55 0.65 -8.28 -16.46
CA VAL A 55 1.64 -8.87 -17.39
C VAL A 55 3.05 -8.35 -17.16
N TYR A 56 3.19 -7.10 -16.69
CA TYR A 56 4.48 -6.48 -16.38
C TYR A 56 5.03 -6.84 -14.97
N SER A 57 4.35 -7.72 -14.23
CA SER A 57 4.84 -8.28 -12.96
C SER A 57 5.37 -9.69 -13.16
N ILE A 58 6.30 -10.09 -12.29
CA ILE A 58 6.89 -11.43 -12.28
C ILE A 58 6.49 -12.09 -10.96
N LEU A 59 6.00 -13.33 -11.04
CA LEU A 59 5.74 -14.14 -9.86
C LEU A 59 6.97 -15.02 -9.61
N GLU A 60 7.70 -14.73 -8.54
CA GLU A 60 8.94 -15.40 -8.19
C GLU A 60 8.75 -16.24 -6.92
N PRO A 61 9.24 -17.49 -6.89
CA PRO A 61 9.23 -18.29 -5.68
C PRO A 61 10.11 -17.65 -4.60
N TYR A 62 9.68 -17.73 -3.34
CA TYR A 62 10.45 -17.24 -2.20
C TYR A 62 10.78 -18.38 -1.25
N GLY A 63 12.06 -18.53 -0.90
CA GLY A 63 12.53 -19.60 -0.04
C GLY A 63 12.30 -20.98 -0.68
N ASP A 64 11.76 -21.92 0.10
CA ASP A 64 11.37 -23.26 -0.37
C ASP A 64 9.91 -23.26 -0.86
N ALA A 65 9.63 -22.50 -1.91
CA ALA A 65 8.28 -22.33 -2.44
C ALA A 65 7.62 -23.62 -2.91
N ALA A 66 8.42 -24.62 -3.29
CA ALA A 66 7.89 -25.94 -3.67
C ALA A 66 7.13 -26.62 -2.53
N ASN A 67 7.52 -26.34 -1.28
CA ASN A 67 6.88 -26.91 -0.08
C ASN A 67 5.99 -25.92 0.65
N THR A 68 6.26 -24.60 0.52
CA THR A 68 5.57 -23.56 1.31
C THR A 68 4.54 -22.75 0.54
N CYS A 69 4.59 -22.76 -0.81
CA CYS A 69 3.78 -21.87 -1.65
C CYS A 69 3.93 -20.39 -1.28
N TRP A 70 5.16 -19.95 -0.98
CA TRP A 70 5.49 -18.56 -0.73
C TRP A 70 6.05 -17.92 -2.01
N TYR A 71 5.49 -16.80 -2.39
CA TYR A 71 5.83 -16.11 -3.62
C TYR A 71 5.97 -14.60 -3.44
N ASN A 72 6.79 -14.02 -4.31
CA ASN A 72 6.89 -12.58 -4.48
C ASN A 72 6.28 -12.20 -5.83
N LEU A 73 5.28 -11.33 -5.83
CA LEU A 73 4.83 -10.66 -7.04
C LEU A 73 5.64 -9.38 -7.18
N VAL A 74 6.64 -9.43 -8.07
CA VAL A 74 7.63 -8.38 -8.26
C VAL A 74 7.19 -7.42 -9.37
N TYR A 75 7.12 -6.14 -9.05
CA TYR A 75 6.83 -5.04 -9.96
C TYR A 75 8.13 -4.32 -10.33
N SER A 76 8.98 -4.97 -11.12
CA SER A 76 10.34 -4.52 -11.47
C SER A 76 10.42 -3.06 -11.94
N PRO A 77 9.48 -2.54 -12.80
CA PRO A 77 9.54 -1.15 -13.26
C PRO A 77 9.37 -0.11 -12.13
N PHE A 78 8.84 -0.53 -10.97
CA PHE A 78 8.49 0.35 -9.85
C PHE A 78 9.28 0.05 -8.58
N ASP A 79 10.20 -0.92 -8.63
CA ASP A 79 11.00 -1.37 -7.49
C ASP A 79 10.12 -1.68 -6.26
N ALA A 80 9.05 -2.43 -6.51
CA ALA A 80 8.05 -2.79 -5.51
C ALA A 80 7.73 -4.29 -5.56
N THR A 81 7.28 -4.83 -4.43
CA THR A 81 7.00 -6.25 -4.27
C THR A 81 5.76 -6.46 -3.40
N LEU A 82 4.89 -7.38 -3.80
CA LEU A 82 3.84 -7.95 -2.96
C LEU A 82 4.29 -9.35 -2.53
N HIS A 83 4.62 -9.51 -1.25
CA HIS A 83 4.90 -10.82 -0.66
C HIS A 83 3.61 -11.59 -0.42
N LEU A 84 3.59 -12.84 -0.82
CA LEU A 84 2.50 -13.77 -0.61
C LEU A 84 3.00 -14.97 0.20
N SER A 85 2.38 -15.22 1.35
CA SER A 85 2.70 -16.35 2.22
C SER A 85 1.44 -17.21 2.40
N TYR A 86 1.44 -18.38 1.79
CA TYR A 86 0.38 -19.36 1.96
C TYR A 86 0.65 -20.25 3.18
N LEU A 87 -0.40 -20.56 3.94
CA LEU A 87 -0.38 -21.37 5.14
C LEU A 87 -1.59 -22.33 5.11
N PRO A 88 -1.40 -23.64 5.13
CA PRO A 88 -2.51 -24.57 5.23
C PRO A 88 -3.12 -24.51 6.64
N ILE A 89 -4.44 -24.66 6.74
CA ILE A 89 -5.18 -24.71 8.00
C ILE A 89 -5.56 -26.17 8.30
N THR A 90 -5.32 -26.64 9.52
CA THR A 90 -5.70 -27.97 9.97
C THR A 90 -6.86 -27.96 10.96
N GLY A 91 -7.31 -26.78 11.42
CA GLY A 91 -8.43 -26.62 12.33
C GLY A 91 -8.77 -25.17 12.66
N THR A 92 -9.94 -24.96 13.28
CA THR A 92 -10.47 -23.62 13.59
C THR A 92 -9.58 -22.83 14.55
N LYS A 93 -8.96 -23.46 15.55
CA LYS A 93 -8.02 -22.79 16.46
C LYS A 93 -6.79 -22.26 15.74
N GLU A 94 -6.36 -22.94 14.70
CA GLU A 94 -5.22 -22.50 13.89
C GLU A 94 -5.60 -21.28 13.03
N LEU A 95 -6.82 -21.24 12.46
CA LEU A 95 -7.34 -20.09 11.75
C LEU A 95 -7.35 -18.83 12.63
N ASP A 96 -7.89 -18.93 13.85
CA ASP A 96 -7.93 -17.81 14.79
C ASP A 96 -6.51 -17.31 15.13
N SER A 97 -5.57 -18.25 15.32
CA SER A 97 -4.17 -17.90 15.56
C SER A 97 -3.51 -17.21 14.36
N LEU A 98 -3.77 -17.69 13.13
CA LEU A 98 -3.23 -17.09 11.92
C LEU A 98 -3.79 -15.69 11.66
N ALA A 99 -5.08 -15.48 11.93
CA ALA A 99 -5.73 -14.18 11.81
C ALA A 99 -5.17 -13.19 12.83
N GLU A 100 -4.99 -13.63 14.10
CA GLU A 100 -4.37 -12.84 15.16
C GLU A 100 -2.91 -12.50 14.83
N ASP A 101 -2.14 -13.45 14.29
CA ASP A 101 -0.77 -13.21 13.84
C ASP A 101 -0.71 -12.21 12.69
N ALA A 102 -1.63 -12.30 11.72
CA ALA A 102 -1.73 -11.34 10.62
C ALA A 102 -2.03 -9.93 11.15
N TYR A 103 -2.98 -9.81 12.09
CA TYR A 103 -3.28 -8.56 12.77
C TYR A 103 -2.04 -8.00 13.49
N ARG A 104 -1.38 -8.80 14.34
CA ARG A 104 -0.20 -8.36 15.09
C ARG A 104 0.96 -7.94 14.18
N MET A 105 1.16 -8.60 13.05
CA MET A 105 2.20 -8.23 12.08
C MET A 105 1.95 -6.85 11.47
N VAL A 106 0.70 -6.43 11.33
CA VAL A 106 0.34 -5.09 10.88
C VAL A 106 0.47 -4.08 12.01
N PHE A 107 -0.15 -4.32 13.14
CA PHE A 107 -0.29 -3.32 14.20
C PHE A 107 1.01 -3.11 15.00
N THR A 108 1.70 -4.18 15.39
CA THR A 108 2.88 -4.06 16.27
C THR A 108 3.97 -3.14 15.72
N PRO A 109 4.41 -3.24 14.44
CA PRO A 109 5.46 -2.37 13.92
C PRO A 109 4.96 -0.99 13.48
N HIS A 110 3.65 -0.80 13.24
CA HIS A 110 3.14 0.39 12.58
C HIS A 110 2.31 1.31 13.46
N ILE A 111 1.76 0.84 14.58
CA ILE A 111 0.85 1.62 15.44
C ILE A 111 1.42 2.98 15.89
N GLN A 112 2.75 3.10 16.00
CA GLN A 112 3.40 4.36 16.38
C GLN A 112 3.82 5.23 15.18
N ARG A 113 3.73 4.70 13.97
CA ARG A 113 4.26 5.34 12.74
C ARG A 113 3.18 5.63 11.71
N ALA A 114 2.14 4.82 11.68
CA ALA A 114 0.98 5.06 10.86
C ALA A 114 0.21 6.27 11.39
N GLU A 115 -0.28 7.10 10.48
CA GLU A 115 -1.23 8.16 10.79
C GLU A 115 -2.62 7.57 10.96
N GLU A 116 -2.95 6.57 10.12
CA GLU A 116 -4.19 5.82 10.18
C GLU A 116 -3.96 4.38 9.73
N ILE A 117 -4.72 3.43 10.29
CA ILE A 117 -4.82 2.03 9.83
C ILE A 117 -6.30 1.76 9.57
N ILE A 118 -6.63 1.61 8.28
CA ILE A 118 -8.00 1.39 7.83
C ILE A 118 -8.18 -0.11 7.60
N GLU A 119 -9.13 -0.70 8.32
CA GLU A 119 -9.49 -2.12 8.19
C GLU A 119 -10.72 -2.27 7.30
N ARG A 120 -10.65 -3.18 6.32
CA ARG A 120 -11.77 -3.51 5.42
C ARG A 120 -11.97 -5.01 5.33
N GLU A 121 -13.12 -5.48 5.73
CA GLU A 121 -13.49 -6.88 5.65
C GLU A 121 -13.73 -7.32 4.19
N ILE A 122 -13.26 -8.52 3.85
CA ILE A 122 -13.60 -9.24 2.63
C ILE A 122 -14.55 -10.37 3.00
N SER A 123 -15.73 -10.39 2.38
CA SER A 123 -16.73 -11.44 2.56
C SER A 123 -17.42 -11.73 1.23
N ASP A 124 -16.92 -12.72 0.49
CA ASP A 124 -17.52 -13.21 -0.76
C ASP A 124 -18.01 -14.66 -0.57
N SER A 125 -19.25 -14.80 -0.14
CA SER A 125 -19.88 -16.10 0.10
C SER A 125 -20.01 -16.94 -1.18
N SER A 126 -20.06 -16.32 -2.35
CA SER A 126 -20.18 -17.02 -3.63
C SER A 126 -18.90 -17.76 -4.00
N LYS A 127 -17.74 -17.24 -3.58
CA LYS A 127 -16.43 -17.85 -3.73
C LYS A 127 -15.98 -18.62 -2.47
N GLY A 128 -16.72 -18.50 -1.36
CA GLY A 128 -16.26 -18.97 -0.06
C GLY A 128 -14.96 -18.29 0.38
N LEU A 129 -14.82 -17.00 0.09
CA LEU A 129 -13.61 -16.22 0.33
C LEU A 129 -13.85 -15.15 1.40
N TYR A 130 -13.08 -15.18 2.45
CA TYR A 130 -13.15 -14.28 3.59
C TYR A 130 -11.78 -13.70 3.89
N GLY A 131 -11.71 -12.56 4.57
CA GLY A 131 -10.42 -11.99 4.94
C GLY A 131 -10.49 -10.55 5.42
N MET A 132 -9.34 -9.93 5.54
CA MET A 132 -9.19 -8.54 5.95
C MET A 132 -8.14 -7.84 5.11
N ILE A 133 -8.41 -6.60 4.74
CA ILE A 133 -7.45 -5.67 4.17
C ILE A 133 -7.09 -4.65 5.23
N TYR A 134 -5.82 -4.30 5.30
CA TYR A 134 -5.26 -3.24 6.12
C TYR A 134 -4.57 -2.23 5.22
N ASP A 135 -5.15 -1.04 5.09
CA ASP A 135 -4.52 0.11 4.43
C ASP A 135 -3.87 0.98 5.50
N LEU A 136 -2.59 1.28 5.35
CA LEU A 136 -1.81 2.05 6.30
C LEU A 136 -1.41 3.39 5.69
N GLU A 137 -1.86 4.46 6.29
CA GLU A 137 -1.48 5.81 5.91
C GLU A 137 -0.29 6.32 6.76
N GLY A 138 0.46 7.27 6.20
CA GLY A 138 1.62 7.86 6.87
C GLY A 138 2.95 7.16 6.56
N LYS A 139 3.89 7.22 7.50
CA LYS A 139 5.28 6.73 7.33
C LYS A 139 5.42 5.24 7.63
N THR A 140 4.78 4.41 6.82
CA THR A 140 4.77 2.96 6.98
C THR A 140 5.66 2.27 5.95
N ALA A 141 6.23 1.13 6.32
CA ALA A 141 7.05 0.33 5.41
C ALA A 141 6.19 -0.53 4.47
N THR A 142 5.03 -0.97 4.95
CA THR A 142 4.08 -1.80 4.22
C THR A 142 2.71 -1.11 4.17
N PRO A 143 2.46 -0.24 3.18
CA PRO A 143 1.23 0.54 3.12
C PRO A 143 -0.03 -0.29 2.88
N PHE A 144 0.12 -1.53 2.39
CA PHE A 144 -1.00 -2.41 2.12
C PHE A 144 -0.69 -3.83 2.60
N ASN A 145 -1.59 -4.38 3.43
CA ASN A 145 -1.51 -5.74 3.90
C ASN A 145 -2.90 -6.39 3.83
N PHE A 146 -2.94 -7.70 3.71
CA PHE A 146 -4.20 -8.44 3.74
C PHE A 146 -3.98 -9.89 4.19
N TYR A 147 -5.06 -10.54 4.57
CA TYR A 147 -5.15 -12.00 4.52
C TYR A 147 -6.46 -12.43 3.87
N LEU A 148 -6.44 -13.62 3.26
CA LEU A 148 -7.60 -14.31 2.71
C LEU A 148 -7.64 -15.74 3.22
N THR A 149 -8.85 -16.26 3.39
CA THR A 149 -9.09 -17.64 3.84
C THR A 149 -10.40 -18.17 3.26
N ASP A 150 -10.51 -19.48 3.12
CA ASP A 150 -11.77 -20.18 2.87
C ASP A 150 -12.49 -20.59 4.18
N GLY A 151 -11.87 -20.25 5.32
CA GLY A 151 -12.35 -20.62 6.66
C GLY A 151 -12.20 -22.10 7.00
N LYS A 152 -11.52 -22.90 6.18
CA LYS A 152 -11.45 -24.36 6.32
C LYS A 152 -10.06 -24.95 6.19
N LYS A 153 -9.38 -24.69 5.07
CA LYS A 153 -8.12 -25.34 4.71
C LYS A 153 -7.02 -24.38 4.29
N HIS A 154 -7.40 -23.20 3.84
CA HIS A 154 -6.51 -22.30 3.14
C HIS A 154 -6.43 -20.93 3.83
N PHE A 155 -5.23 -20.47 4.04
CA PHE A 155 -4.94 -19.12 4.50
C PHE A 155 -3.79 -18.55 3.68
N ILE A 156 -3.92 -17.33 3.20
CA ILE A 156 -2.85 -16.61 2.55
C ILE A 156 -2.80 -15.19 3.08
N ARG A 157 -1.62 -14.68 3.33
CA ARG A 157 -1.42 -13.27 3.64
C ARG A 157 -0.53 -12.62 2.60
N GLY A 158 -0.76 -11.33 2.39
CA GLY A 158 0.02 -10.50 1.51
C GLY A 158 0.47 -9.23 2.19
N SER A 159 1.69 -8.79 1.87
CA SER A 159 2.25 -7.51 2.32
C SER A 159 2.96 -6.84 1.17
N PHE A 160 2.52 -5.62 0.85
CA PHE A 160 3.10 -4.81 -0.22
C PHE A 160 4.12 -3.81 0.35
N TYR A 161 5.24 -3.65 -0.33
CA TYR A 161 6.25 -2.65 0.02
C TYR A 161 7.08 -2.23 -1.21
N PHE A 162 7.70 -1.07 -1.10
CA PHE A 162 8.76 -0.65 -2.01
C PHE A 162 10.09 -1.23 -1.53
N ASN A 163 10.91 -1.77 -2.44
CA ASN A 163 12.16 -2.45 -2.08
C ASN A 163 13.22 -1.48 -1.52
N LYS A 164 13.09 -0.20 -1.79
CA LYS A 164 13.93 0.86 -1.22
C LYS A 164 13.13 1.71 -0.25
N LYS A 165 13.83 2.25 0.74
CA LYS A 165 13.23 3.23 1.65
C LYS A 165 12.79 4.45 0.84
N THR A 166 11.50 4.71 0.85
CA THR A 166 10.86 5.80 0.11
C THR A 166 9.99 6.63 1.06
N GLU A 167 9.83 7.90 0.74
CA GLU A 167 8.80 8.73 1.36
C GLU A 167 7.48 8.49 0.61
N MET A 168 6.44 8.01 1.31
CA MET A 168 5.16 7.64 0.71
C MET A 168 4.55 8.76 -0.14
N ASP A 169 4.66 10.00 0.33
CA ASP A 169 4.22 11.17 -0.42
C ASP A 169 4.83 11.26 -1.83
N SER A 170 6.09 10.84 -1.99
CA SER A 170 6.81 10.91 -3.27
C SER A 170 6.42 9.79 -4.22
N VAL A 171 6.01 8.64 -3.70
CA VAL A 171 5.65 7.46 -4.49
C VAL A 171 4.15 7.22 -4.58
N MET A 172 3.33 8.09 -4.00
CA MET A 172 1.88 7.94 -3.99
C MET A 172 1.25 7.70 -5.37
N PRO A 173 1.65 8.36 -6.47
CA PRO A 173 1.11 8.05 -7.80
C PRO A 173 1.44 6.63 -8.26
N ILE A 174 2.63 6.11 -7.92
CA ILE A 174 3.02 4.72 -8.21
C ILE A 174 2.20 3.77 -7.35
N TYR A 175 2.08 4.05 -6.05
CA TYR A 175 1.27 3.25 -5.14
C TYR A 175 -0.18 3.14 -5.60
N THR A 176 -0.81 4.26 -5.96
CA THR A 176 -2.18 4.28 -6.48
C THR A 176 -2.32 3.42 -7.74
N PHE A 177 -1.33 3.48 -8.64
CA PHE A 177 -1.32 2.65 -9.84
C PHE A 177 -1.22 1.16 -9.50
N LEU A 178 -0.30 0.77 -8.60
CA LEU A 178 -0.08 -0.63 -8.22
C LEU A 178 -1.20 -1.17 -7.32
N ASN A 179 -1.79 -0.34 -6.46
CA ASN A 179 -2.91 -0.74 -5.60
C ASN A 179 -4.11 -1.22 -6.43
N ALA A 180 -4.39 -0.59 -7.56
CA ALA A 180 -5.44 -1.08 -8.47
C ALA A 180 -5.15 -2.49 -9.02
N ASP A 181 -3.89 -2.86 -9.20
CA ASP A 181 -3.51 -4.22 -9.61
C ASP A 181 -3.64 -5.22 -8.46
N ILE A 182 -3.29 -4.81 -7.24
CA ILE A 182 -3.46 -5.63 -6.04
C ILE A 182 -4.96 -5.87 -5.80
N MET A 183 -5.79 -4.84 -5.91
CA MET A 183 -7.25 -4.99 -5.80
C MET A 183 -7.80 -5.94 -6.85
N ARG A 184 -7.32 -5.86 -8.11
CA ARG A 184 -7.70 -6.81 -9.17
C ARG A 184 -7.30 -8.25 -8.81
N ALA A 185 -6.10 -8.45 -8.25
CA ALA A 185 -5.66 -9.76 -7.78
C ALA A 185 -6.58 -10.31 -6.68
N LEU A 186 -7.00 -9.49 -5.71
CA LEU A 186 -7.93 -9.88 -4.65
C LEU A 186 -9.33 -10.20 -5.20
N GLU A 187 -9.85 -9.39 -6.12
CA GLU A 187 -11.14 -9.59 -6.77
C GLU A 187 -11.22 -10.91 -7.55
N THR A 188 -10.12 -11.33 -8.17
CA THR A 188 -10.05 -12.53 -8.99
C THR A 188 -9.48 -13.73 -8.25
N PHE A 189 -9.13 -13.55 -6.98
CA PHE A 189 -8.57 -14.60 -6.15
C PHE A 189 -9.53 -15.76 -5.95
N GLN A 190 -8.97 -16.98 -6.04
CA GLN A 190 -9.68 -18.23 -5.79
C GLN A 190 -8.74 -19.26 -5.17
N PHE A 191 -9.19 -19.95 -4.13
CA PHE A 191 -8.58 -21.19 -3.69
C PHE A 191 -9.00 -22.35 -4.60
N GLN A 192 -8.14 -23.38 -4.73
CA GLN A 192 -8.35 -24.56 -5.60
C GLN A 192 -8.46 -25.84 -4.78
#